data_567c8b23247ce7920479b2a0b60ec209
#
_entry.id   567c8b23247ce7920479b2a0b60ec209
#
_cell.length_a   1.000
_cell.length_b   1.000
_cell.length_c   1.000
_cell.angle_alpha   90.00
_cell.angle_beta   90.00
_cell.angle_gamma   90.00
#
_symmetry.space_group_name_H-M   'P 1'
#
loop_
_entity.id
_entity.type
_entity.pdbx_description
1 polymer ?
#
loop_
_entity_poly.entity_id
_entity_poly.type
_entity_poly.pdbx_seq_one_letter_code
_entity_poly.pdbx_strand_id
1 'polypeptide(L)'
;MGGISKAGLFAGLIFASSILLTSCVSTNAGRPEQAGQTETTVAFSDNDFRMAAELLVEDFANSTAVRNYRTESEALPNVLVGEIKNRSGAHIDTAKLGRRFQTAIVNNGTMKNVSDSEKKFARLSEDDFSDFIDTEALKDAAQNAGIDFYLQGSVTSSFYLDMIALDAASGSVLWQGQTSLSKPSKK
;
A
#
# COMPACT_ATOMS: atom_id res chain seq x y z
N MET A 1 26.41 56.99 -24.91
CA MET A 1 26.50 57.91 -23.79
C MET A 1 26.52 57.01 -22.58
N GLY A 2 27.59 56.75 -22.03
CA GLY A 2 28.52 57.46 -21.17
C GLY A 2 28.19 57.05 -19.76
N GLY A 3 29.04 56.60 -18.91
CA GLY A 3 30.42 56.57 -18.56
C GLY A 3 30.60 55.73 -17.33
N ILE A 4 31.66 54.98 -17.24
CA ILE A 4 32.95 55.23 -16.61
C ILE A 4 32.90 55.31 -15.07
N SER A 5 33.55 54.29 -14.42
CA SER A 5 34.74 54.35 -13.59
C SER A 5 34.59 54.57 -12.07
N LYS A 6 35.15 53.67 -11.30
CA LYS A 6 36.39 53.81 -10.46
C LYS A 6 36.40 52.59 -9.52
N ALA A 7 37.32 51.66 -9.58
CA ALA A 7 38.72 51.66 -9.14
C ALA A 7 38.87 52.10 -7.66
N GLY A 8 39.22 51.16 -6.81
CA GLY A 8 39.59 51.34 -5.41
C GLY A 8 40.48 50.19 -4.95
N LEU A 9 41.74 50.37 -5.14
CA LEU A 9 42.92 49.55 -4.75
C LEU A 9 43.32 49.93 -3.30
N PHE A 10 43.44 48.95 -2.38
CA PHE A 10 44.30 49.03 -1.18
C PHE A 10 44.62 47.57 -0.77
N ALA A 11 45.78 47.11 -1.00
CA ALA A 11 47.07 47.12 -0.43
C ALA A 11 47.13 46.77 1.07
N GLY A 12 47.70 45.58 1.33
CA GLY A 12 48.77 45.36 2.30
C GLY A 12 48.33 44.93 3.71
N LEU A 13 48.62 43.74 4.16
CA LEU A 13 49.70 43.52 5.13
C LEU A 13 49.93 42.02 5.38
N ILE A 14 51.18 41.68 5.19
CA ILE A 14 51.80 40.41 5.51
C ILE A 14 51.95 40.29 7.03
N PHE A 15 51.55 39.16 7.61
CA PHE A 15 52.11 38.68 8.87
C PHE A 15 52.39 37.17 8.75
N ALA A 16 53.68 36.92 8.61
CA ALA A 16 54.23 35.59 8.81
C ALA A 16 54.42 35.36 10.31
N SER A 17 54.05 34.20 10.81
CA SER A 17 54.88 33.57 11.85
C SER A 17 54.35 32.15 12.23
N SER A 18 55.21 31.18 11.99
CA SER A 18 55.66 30.08 12.87
C SER A 18 54.69 28.93 13.12
N ILE A 19 54.89 27.80 12.41
CA ILE A 19 55.58 26.56 12.81
C ILE A 19 55.32 26.13 14.26
N LEU A 20 54.68 24.96 14.44
CA LEU A 20 55.07 23.85 15.32
C LEU A 20 54.08 22.69 15.04
N LEU A 21 54.55 21.68 14.37
CA LEU A 21 54.95 20.35 14.83
C LEU A 21 53.83 19.48 15.41
N THR A 22 53.56 18.45 14.64
CA THR A 22 53.41 17.06 15.05
C THR A 22 52.37 16.70 16.10
N SER A 23 51.34 16.07 15.66
CA SER A 23 50.97 14.80 16.30
C SER A 23 50.18 13.94 15.32
N CYS A 24 50.82 12.92 14.79
CA CYS A 24 50.10 11.80 14.18
C CYS A 24 49.38 11.06 15.30
N VAL A 25 48.13 11.41 15.54
CA VAL A 25 47.20 10.53 16.18
C VAL A 25 46.41 9.90 15.05
N SER A 26 46.66 8.64 14.80
CA SER A 26 45.78 7.78 14.02
C SER A 26 44.45 7.61 14.78
N THR A 27 43.65 8.64 14.74
CA THR A 27 42.23 8.45 15.01
C THR A 27 41.63 7.90 13.73
N ASN A 28 41.21 6.65 13.77
CA ASN A 28 40.22 6.13 12.88
C ASN A 28 39.13 7.20 12.79
N ALA A 29 39.18 8.00 11.72
CA ALA A 29 38.07 8.84 11.35
C ALA A 29 36.91 7.86 11.05
N GLY A 30 36.13 7.63 12.07
CA GLY A 30 34.84 6.97 11.90
C GLY A 30 34.16 7.75 10.78
N ARG A 31 33.96 7.06 9.67
CA ARG A 31 32.99 7.45 8.65
C ARG A 31 31.76 7.94 9.41
N PRO A 32 31.24 9.14 9.18
CA PRO A 32 29.97 9.50 9.78
C PRO A 32 29.00 8.39 9.37
N GLU A 33 28.58 7.59 10.33
CA GLU A 33 27.44 6.74 10.16
C GLU A 33 26.36 7.70 9.68
N GLN A 34 26.00 7.58 8.40
CA GLN A 34 24.72 8.04 7.95
C GLN A 34 23.76 7.49 9.00
N ALA A 35 23.16 8.39 9.77
CA ALA A 35 22.07 8.06 10.65
C ALA A 35 21.10 7.30 9.78
N GLY A 36 21.20 5.98 9.84
CA GLY A 36 20.28 5.08 9.16
C GLY A 36 18.92 5.55 9.60
N GLN A 37 18.09 5.92 8.65
CA GLN A 37 16.68 6.01 8.88
C GLN A 37 16.34 4.69 9.55
N THR A 38 16.06 4.76 10.84
CA THR A 38 15.55 3.61 11.57
C THR A 38 14.19 3.38 10.95
N GLU A 39 14.14 2.52 9.92
CA GLU A 39 12.87 1.99 9.44
C GLU A 39 12.21 1.39 10.66
N THR A 40 11.24 2.09 11.18
CA THR A 40 10.42 1.59 12.27
C THR A 40 9.67 0.40 11.68
N THR A 41 10.24 -0.79 11.84
CA THR A 41 9.61 -2.03 11.39
C THR A 41 8.36 -2.22 12.25
N VAL A 42 7.25 -1.69 11.77
CA VAL A 42 5.96 -1.93 12.38
C VAL A 42 5.56 -3.34 11.98
N ALA A 43 5.75 -4.29 12.89
CA ALA A 43 5.33 -5.67 12.65
C ALA A 43 3.85 -5.80 13.05
N PHE A 44 2.98 -6.04 12.07
CA PHE A 44 1.60 -6.43 12.32
C PHE A 44 1.53 -7.94 12.55
N SER A 45 0.74 -8.33 13.53
CA SER A 45 0.52 -9.75 13.81
C SER A 45 -0.46 -10.36 12.81
N ASP A 46 -0.40 -11.67 12.67
CA ASP A 46 -1.38 -12.41 11.88
C ASP A 46 -2.82 -12.21 12.40
N ASN A 47 -2.97 -12.01 13.70
CA ASN A 47 -4.26 -11.74 14.33
C ASN A 47 -4.81 -10.36 13.92
N ASP A 48 -3.95 -9.35 13.76
CA ASP A 48 -4.39 -8.01 13.31
C ASP A 48 -4.96 -8.11 11.89
N PHE A 49 -4.28 -8.83 11.00
CA PHE A 49 -4.76 -9.07 9.63
C PHE A 49 -6.07 -9.86 9.60
N ARG A 50 -6.18 -10.89 10.44
CA ARG A 50 -7.39 -11.69 10.54
C ARG A 50 -8.58 -10.84 11.03
N MET A 51 -8.42 -10.09 12.10
CA MET A 51 -9.48 -9.24 12.65
C MET A 51 -9.94 -8.17 11.67
N ALA A 52 -9.00 -7.51 10.98
CA ALA A 52 -9.33 -6.51 9.97
C ALA A 52 -10.10 -7.11 8.79
N ALA A 53 -9.68 -8.29 8.30
CA ALA A 53 -10.35 -8.97 7.21
C ALA A 53 -11.76 -9.45 7.60
N GLU A 54 -11.90 -10.06 8.78
CA GLU A 54 -13.21 -10.53 9.29
C GLU A 54 -14.21 -9.37 9.41
N LEU A 55 -13.78 -8.24 10.00
CA LEU A 55 -14.61 -7.05 10.18
C LEU A 55 -15.10 -6.48 8.83
N LEU A 56 -14.18 -6.28 7.88
CA LEU A 56 -14.54 -5.69 6.60
C LEU A 56 -15.32 -6.64 5.69
N VAL A 57 -15.07 -7.95 5.77
CA VAL A 57 -15.86 -8.95 5.05
C VAL A 57 -17.27 -9.03 5.63
N GLU A 58 -17.44 -8.95 6.94
CA GLU A 58 -18.76 -8.91 7.57
C GLU A 58 -19.54 -7.66 7.16
N ASP A 59 -18.88 -6.49 7.17
CA ASP A 59 -19.50 -5.24 6.72
C ASP A 59 -19.91 -5.30 5.25
N PHE A 60 -19.02 -5.80 4.36
CA PHE A 60 -19.35 -6.00 2.95
C PHE A 60 -20.52 -7.00 2.76
N ALA A 61 -20.51 -8.12 3.46
CA ALA A 61 -21.57 -9.12 3.40
C ALA A 61 -22.95 -8.56 3.77
N ASN A 62 -22.97 -7.58 4.68
CA ASN A 62 -24.17 -6.86 5.12
C ASN A 62 -24.50 -5.63 4.25
N SER A 63 -23.72 -5.35 3.22
CA SER A 63 -23.96 -4.22 2.30
C SER A 63 -25.25 -4.43 1.47
N THR A 64 -25.76 -3.33 0.96
CA THR A 64 -26.93 -3.37 0.06
C THR A 64 -26.59 -4.13 -1.23
N ALA A 65 -25.35 -4.01 -1.73
CA ALA A 65 -24.90 -4.68 -2.95
C ALA A 65 -25.02 -6.21 -2.83
N VAL A 66 -24.47 -6.81 -1.77
CA VAL A 66 -24.52 -8.26 -1.55
C VAL A 66 -25.94 -8.73 -1.29
N ARG A 67 -26.74 -7.98 -0.50
CA ARG A 67 -28.14 -8.33 -0.23
C ARG A 67 -28.99 -8.31 -1.49
N ASN A 68 -28.87 -7.27 -2.32
CA ASN A 68 -29.62 -7.16 -3.57
C ASN A 68 -29.24 -8.29 -4.52
N TYR A 69 -27.94 -8.53 -4.72
CA TYR A 69 -27.48 -9.63 -5.56
C TYR A 69 -28.11 -10.97 -5.16
N ARG A 70 -28.09 -11.30 -3.86
CA ARG A 70 -28.63 -12.56 -3.35
C ARG A 70 -30.14 -12.65 -3.52
N THR A 71 -30.84 -11.53 -3.43
CA THR A 71 -32.30 -11.49 -3.63
C THR A 71 -32.68 -11.64 -5.11
N GLU A 72 -31.89 -11.03 -6.01
CA GLU A 72 -32.19 -11.03 -7.44
C GLU A 72 -31.72 -12.31 -8.15
N SER A 73 -30.56 -12.83 -7.75
CA SER A 73 -29.98 -14.02 -8.39
C SER A 73 -30.32 -15.35 -7.70
N GLU A 74 -30.90 -15.30 -6.48
CA GLU A 74 -31.13 -16.46 -5.61
C GLU A 74 -29.86 -17.32 -5.38
N ALA A 75 -28.67 -16.70 -5.51
CA ALA A 75 -27.37 -17.35 -5.44
C ALA A 75 -26.39 -16.59 -4.53
N LEU A 76 -25.32 -17.26 -4.13
CA LEU A 76 -24.22 -16.61 -3.44
C LEU A 76 -23.29 -15.94 -4.48
N PRO A 77 -22.94 -14.66 -4.30
CA PRO A 77 -22.04 -13.99 -5.22
C PRO A 77 -20.62 -14.57 -5.19
N ASN A 78 -20.00 -14.63 -6.34
CA ASN A 78 -18.61 -15.00 -6.51
C ASN A 78 -17.73 -13.76 -6.33
N VAL A 79 -16.85 -13.79 -5.33
CA VAL A 79 -15.99 -12.65 -4.97
C VAL A 79 -14.54 -13.00 -5.24
N LEU A 80 -13.88 -12.17 -6.03
CA LEU A 80 -12.43 -12.21 -6.23
C LEU A 80 -11.76 -11.16 -5.35
N VAL A 81 -10.79 -11.59 -4.55
CA VAL A 81 -9.91 -10.68 -3.80
C VAL A 81 -8.71 -10.35 -4.66
N GLY A 82 -8.63 -9.12 -5.10
CA GLY A 82 -7.51 -8.59 -5.87
C GLY A 82 -6.36 -8.09 -4.99
N GLU A 83 -5.53 -7.25 -5.57
CA GLU A 83 -4.35 -6.72 -4.90
C GLU A 83 -4.72 -5.76 -3.76
N ILE A 84 -4.00 -5.87 -2.64
CA ILE A 84 -4.00 -4.88 -1.57
C ILE A 84 -2.66 -4.15 -1.62
N LYS A 85 -2.68 -2.87 -2.02
CA LYS A 85 -1.47 -2.05 -2.18
C LYS A 85 -0.96 -1.58 -0.82
N ASN A 86 0.35 -1.68 -0.60
CA ASN A 86 0.97 -1.09 0.58
C ASN A 86 1.41 0.35 0.29
N ARG A 87 0.70 1.33 0.84
CA ARG A 87 1.03 2.77 0.76
C ARG A 87 1.50 3.33 2.10
N SER A 88 1.78 2.47 3.08
CA SER A 88 2.11 2.89 4.45
C SER A 88 3.55 3.37 4.64
N GLY A 89 4.45 3.01 3.74
CA GLY A 89 5.89 3.19 3.92
C GLY A 89 6.55 2.20 4.89
N ALA A 90 5.78 1.34 5.58
CA ALA A 90 6.26 0.25 6.41
C ALA A 90 6.25 -1.08 5.65
N HIS A 91 7.02 -2.06 6.11
CA HIS A 91 6.97 -3.39 5.53
C HIS A 91 5.72 -4.14 6.00
N ILE A 92 4.73 -4.30 5.10
CA ILE A 92 3.48 -5.03 5.36
C ILE A 92 3.33 -6.15 4.34
N ASP A 93 3.08 -7.37 4.83
CA ASP A 93 2.79 -8.54 3.99
C ASP A 93 1.33 -8.48 3.50
N THR A 94 1.11 -7.72 2.43
CA THR A 94 -0.21 -7.57 1.82
C THR A 94 -0.72 -8.85 1.18
N ALA A 95 0.16 -9.74 0.73
CA ALA A 95 -0.23 -11.05 0.22
C ALA A 95 -0.84 -11.92 1.34
N LYS A 96 -0.26 -11.86 2.54
CA LYS A 96 -0.84 -12.52 3.72
C LYS A 96 -2.19 -11.91 4.11
N LEU A 97 -2.30 -10.59 4.06
CA LEU A 97 -3.56 -9.89 4.31
C LEU A 97 -4.63 -10.32 3.30
N GLY A 98 -4.32 -10.39 2.00
CA GLY A 98 -5.23 -10.89 0.96
C GLY A 98 -5.72 -12.32 1.25
N ARG A 99 -4.83 -13.22 1.67
CA ARG A 99 -5.23 -14.58 2.09
C ARG A 99 -6.18 -14.58 3.30
N ARG A 100 -6.06 -13.61 4.22
CA ARG A 100 -7.02 -13.48 5.34
C ARG A 100 -8.40 -13.05 4.84
N PHE A 101 -8.47 -12.15 3.84
CA PHE A 101 -9.74 -11.82 3.19
C PHE A 101 -10.40 -13.03 2.53
N GLN A 102 -9.64 -13.80 1.75
CA GLN A 102 -10.16 -15.03 1.12
C GLN A 102 -10.72 -16.00 2.16
N THR A 103 -9.99 -16.19 3.27
CA THR A 103 -10.43 -17.04 4.38
C THR A 103 -11.70 -16.49 5.04
N ALA A 104 -11.76 -15.18 5.29
CA ALA A 104 -12.91 -14.53 5.91
C ALA A 104 -14.17 -14.64 5.03
N ILE A 105 -14.04 -14.49 3.70
CA ILE A 105 -15.15 -14.66 2.75
C ILE A 105 -15.72 -16.09 2.84
N VAL A 106 -14.85 -17.09 2.81
CA VAL A 106 -15.28 -18.51 2.91
C VAL A 106 -15.97 -18.77 4.25
N ASN A 107 -15.41 -18.28 5.36
CA ASN A 107 -15.95 -18.48 6.70
C ASN A 107 -17.26 -17.73 6.94
N ASN A 108 -17.46 -16.59 6.28
CA ASN A 108 -18.70 -15.83 6.37
C ASN A 108 -19.91 -16.59 5.80
N GLY A 109 -19.70 -17.38 4.75
CA GLY A 109 -20.71 -18.28 4.18
C GLY A 109 -21.81 -17.60 3.36
N THR A 110 -21.78 -16.27 3.20
CA THR A 110 -22.76 -15.53 2.39
C THR A 110 -22.27 -15.18 0.99
N MET A 111 -21.04 -15.52 0.69
CA MET A 111 -20.32 -15.29 -0.55
C MET A 111 -19.42 -16.47 -0.86
N LYS A 112 -19.01 -16.61 -2.11
CA LYS A 112 -18.02 -17.60 -2.55
C LYS A 112 -16.73 -16.90 -2.89
N ASN A 113 -15.61 -17.38 -2.39
CA ASN A 113 -14.31 -16.90 -2.83
C ASN A 113 -13.91 -17.61 -4.13
N VAL A 114 -13.63 -16.83 -5.16
CA VAL A 114 -13.02 -17.35 -6.40
C VAL A 114 -11.51 -17.41 -6.17
N SER A 115 -10.97 -18.62 -6.16
CA SER A 115 -9.54 -18.80 -5.89
C SER A 115 -8.68 -18.46 -7.10
N ASP A 116 -7.41 -18.05 -6.85
CA ASP A 116 -6.38 -17.64 -7.81
C ASP A 116 -6.02 -18.67 -8.90
N SER A 117 -6.72 -19.80 -9.02
CA SER A 117 -6.50 -20.74 -10.11
C SER A 117 -6.75 -20.13 -11.49
N GLU A 118 -7.41 -18.98 -11.54
CA GLU A 118 -7.58 -18.18 -12.74
C GLU A 118 -6.58 -17.00 -12.79
N LYS A 119 -5.31 -17.33 -12.62
CA LYS A 119 -4.16 -16.41 -12.69
C LYS A 119 -4.03 -15.55 -13.95
N LYS A 120 -4.98 -15.56 -14.85
CA LYS A 120 -5.05 -14.56 -15.92
C LYS A 120 -5.31 -13.15 -15.39
N PHE A 121 -5.97 -13.03 -14.25
CA PHE A 121 -6.28 -11.74 -13.61
C PHE A 121 -5.09 -11.09 -12.92
N ALA A 122 -4.28 -11.88 -12.22
CA ALA A 122 -3.09 -11.36 -11.54
C ALA A 122 -2.06 -10.76 -12.50
N ARG A 123 -2.08 -11.17 -13.77
CA ARG A 123 -1.18 -10.62 -14.80
C ARG A 123 -1.61 -9.29 -15.39
N LEU A 124 -2.86 -8.88 -15.19
CA LEU A 124 -3.36 -7.58 -15.64
C LEU A 124 -3.01 -6.45 -14.68
N SER A 125 -2.65 -6.79 -13.42
CA SER A 125 -2.26 -5.81 -12.41
C SER A 125 -0.74 -5.58 -12.32
N GLU A 126 0.10 -6.46 -12.90
CA GLU A 126 1.56 -6.36 -12.77
C GLU A 126 2.18 -5.36 -13.76
N ASP A 127 1.57 -5.08 -14.90
CA ASP A 127 2.17 -4.29 -15.97
C ASP A 127 1.69 -2.84 -16.05
N ASP A 128 0.68 -2.43 -15.29
CA ASP A 128 0.16 -1.08 -15.37
C ASP A 128 0.17 -0.38 -14.01
N PHE A 129 1.10 0.59 -13.87
CA PHE A 129 1.20 1.52 -12.74
C PHE A 129 0.01 2.51 -12.69
N SER A 130 -1.07 2.24 -13.39
CA SER A 130 -2.25 3.08 -13.31
C SER A 130 -3.01 2.81 -12.01
N ASP A 131 -3.31 3.85 -11.27
CA ASP A 131 -4.18 3.82 -10.07
C ASP A 131 -5.62 3.36 -10.41
N PHE A 132 -5.88 3.03 -11.67
CA PHE A 132 -7.17 2.63 -12.19
C PHE A 132 -7.08 1.20 -12.74
N ILE A 133 -7.98 0.36 -12.26
CA ILE A 133 -8.23 -0.93 -12.87
C ILE A 133 -8.68 -0.67 -14.33
N ASP A 134 -8.08 -1.40 -15.26
CA ASP A 134 -8.64 -1.48 -16.61
C ASP A 134 -10.02 -2.13 -16.50
N THR A 135 -11.05 -1.30 -16.61
CA THR A 135 -12.45 -1.70 -16.45
C THR A 135 -12.85 -2.70 -17.54
N GLU A 136 -12.26 -2.62 -18.73
CA GLU A 136 -12.51 -3.56 -19.82
C GLU A 136 -11.91 -4.93 -19.50
N ALA A 137 -10.68 -4.97 -19.01
CA ALA A 137 -10.03 -6.20 -18.61
C ALA A 137 -10.75 -6.87 -17.43
N LEU A 138 -11.22 -6.08 -16.45
CA LEU A 138 -12.05 -6.58 -15.34
C LEU A 138 -13.35 -7.21 -15.88
N LYS A 139 -13.99 -6.55 -16.84
CA LYS A 139 -15.23 -6.99 -17.44
C LYS A 139 -15.10 -8.30 -18.21
N ASP A 140 -14.06 -8.40 -19.05
CA ASP A 140 -13.76 -9.61 -19.81
C ASP A 140 -13.52 -10.79 -18.88
N ALA A 141 -12.85 -10.54 -17.82
CA ALA A 141 -12.52 -11.55 -16.86
C ALA A 141 -13.71 -11.91 -15.95
N ALA A 142 -14.57 -10.96 -15.58
CA ALA A 142 -15.81 -11.25 -14.89
C ALA A 142 -16.67 -12.23 -15.71
N GLN A 143 -16.80 -11.97 -17.02
CA GLN A 143 -17.55 -12.84 -17.91
C GLN A 143 -16.95 -14.24 -18.04
N ASN A 144 -15.62 -14.34 -18.14
CA ASN A 144 -14.93 -15.61 -18.35
C ASN A 144 -14.82 -16.47 -17.07
N ALA A 145 -14.75 -15.83 -15.89
CA ALA A 145 -14.56 -16.51 -14.60
C ALA A 145 -15.82 -16.52 -13.72
N GLY A 146 -16.90 -15.88 -14.15
CA GLY A 146 -18.15 -15.80 -13.40
C GLY A 146 -17.97 -15.03 -12.09
N ILE A 147 -17.20 -13.93 -12.10
CA ILE A 147 -16.98 -13.07 -10.93
C ILE A 147 -18.08 -12.02 -10.89
N ASP A 148 -18.69 -11.86 -9.74
CA ASP A 148 -19.73 -10.88 -9.51
C ASP A 148 -19.17 -9.61 -8.86
N PHE A 149 -18.27 -9.77 -7.87
CA PHE A 149 -17.63 -8.67 -7.16
C PHE A 149 -16.12 -8.81 -7.13
N TYR A 150 -15.42 -7.68 -7.32
CA TYR A 150 -13.98 -7.58 -7.18
C TYR A 150 -13.62 -6.69 -6.00
N LEU A 151 -12.94 -7.27 -4.99
CA LEU A 151 -12.46 -6.57 -3.81
C LEU A 151 -11.01 -6.16 -4.00
N GLN A 152 -10.70 -4.89 -3.83
CA GLN A 152 -9.34 -4.38 -3.80
C GLN A 152 -9.16 -3.35 -2.68
N GLY A 153 -7.90 -3.03 -2.35
CA GLY A 153 -7.68 -2.08 -1.28
C GLY A 153 -6.25 -1.55 -1.17
N SER A 154 -6.03 -0.77 -0.14
CA SER A 154 -4.70 -0.28 0.20
C SER A 154 -4.53 -0.05 1.69
N VAL A 155 -3.29 -0.22 2.18
CA VAL A 155 -2.91 0.20 3.53
C VAL A 155 -2.27 1.57 3.45
N THR A 156 -2.82 2.54 4.18
CA THR A 156 -2.37 3.93 4.20
C THR A 156 -1.19 4.16 5.14
N SER A 157 -0.56 5.34 5.07
CA SER A 157 0.52 5.75 5.98
C SER A 157 0.13 5.80 7.46
N SER A 158 -1.17 5.97 7.76
CA SER A 158 -1.72 5.92 9.12
C SER A 158 -2.19 4.54 9.54
N PHE A 159 -1.84 3.51 8.76
CA PHE A 159 -2.20 2.10 8.98
C PHE A 159 -3.71 1.84 8.99
N TYR A 160 -4.45 2.61 8.22
CA TYR A 160 -5.81 2.23 7.86
C TYR A 160 -5.79 1.32 6.64
N LEU A 161 -6.63 0.32 6.69
CA LEU A 161 -6.92 -0.55 5.57
C LEU A 161 -8.22 -0.07 4.92
N ASP A 162 -8.09 0.47 3.73
CA ASP A 162 -9.21 0.90 2.89
C ASP A 162 -9.50 -0.20 1.88
N MET A 163 -10.75 -0.62 1.79
CA MET A 163 -11.21 -1.61 0.83
C MET A 163 -12.40 -1.10 0.05
N ILE A 164 -12.46 -1.43 -1.23
CA ILE A 164 -13.62 -1.20 -2.08
C ILE A 164 -14.07 -2.50 -2.75
N ALA A 165 -15.37 -2.60 -3.00
CA ALA A 165 -15.94 -3.64 -3.85
C ALA A 165 -16.47 -3.01 -5.13
N LEU A 166 -16.04 -3.55 -6.24
CA LEU A 166 -16.51 -3.20 -7.57
C LEU A 166 -17.47 -4.26 -8.08
N ASP A 167 -18.50 -3.82 -8.77
CA ASP A 167 -19.25 -4.68 -9.67
C ASP A 167 -18.35 -5.12 -10.82
N ALA A 168 -18.17 -6.40 -10.98
CA ALA A 168 -17.20 -6.91 -11.95
C ALA A 168 -17.64 -6.68 -13.40
N ALA A 169 -18.95 -6.57 -13.66
CA ALA A 169 -19.48 -6.35 -14.99
C ALA A 169 -19.42 -4.88 -15.44
N SER A 170 -19.60 -3.94 -14.51
CA SER A 170 -19.64 -2.50 -14.83
C SER A 170 -18.40 -1.72 -14.36
N GLY A 171 -17.61 -2.27 -13.45
CA GLY A 171 -16.52 -1.57 -12.79
C GLY A 171 -16.96 -0.51 -11.78
N SER A 172 -18.26 -0.42 -11.49
CA SER A 172 -18.80 0.56 -10.55
C SER A 172 -18.48 0.21 -9.11
N VAL A 173 -18.10 1.20 -8.31
CA VAL A 173 -17.91 1.00 -6.85
C VAL A 173 -19.26 0.82 -6.19
N LEU A 174 -19.49 -0.31 -5.54
CA LEU A 174 -20.74 -0.67 -4.88
C LEU A 174 -20.64 -0.63 -3.35
N TRP A 175 -19.44 -0.73 -2.82
CA TRP A 175 -19.18 -0.68 -1.39
C TRP A 175 -17.77 -0.17 -1.12
N GLN A 176 -17.61 0.50 0.02
CA GLN A 176 -16.33 0.93 0.56
C GLN A 176 -16.34 0.75 2.06
N GLY A 177 -15.28 0.16 2.60
CA GLY A 177 -15.06 -0.01 4.03
C GLY A 177 -13.65 0.37 4.44
N GLN A 178 -13.50 0.80 5.68
CA GLN A 178 -12.22 1.16 6.27
C GLN A 178 -12.12 0.61 7.69
N THR A 179 -10.93 0.11 8.05
CA THR A 179 -10.61 -0.23 9.44
C THR A 179 -9.14 0.09 9.75
N SER A 180 -8.80 0.30 11.02
CA SER A 180 -7.41 0.47 11.42
C SER A 180 -6.76 -0.91 11.61
N LEU A 181 -5.55 -1.06 11.09
CA LEU A 181 -4.68 -2.14 11.55
C LEU A 181 -4.16 -1.77 12.94
N SER A 182 -4.28 -2.67 13.92
CA SER A 182 -3.82 -2.41 15.27
C SER A 182 -2.32 -2.11 15.27
N LYS A 183 -1.90 -1.01 15.89
CA LYS A 183 -0.47 -0.74 16.04
C LYS A 183 0.13 -1.77 16.98
N PRO A 184 1.28 -2.38 16.66
CA PRO A 184 1.95 -3.26 17.58
C PRO A 184 2.28 -2.49 18.86
N SER A 185 1.89 -3.04 20.00
CA SER A 185 2.24 -2.50 21.31
C SER A 185 3.77 -2.47 21.40
N LYS A 186 4.36 -1.30 21.64
CA LYS A 186 5.79 -1.22 22.01
C LYS A 186 5.95 -1.97 23.32
N LYS A 187 6.64 -3.10 23.27
CA LYS A 187 7.20 -3.74 24.47
C LYS A 187 8.44 -2.99 24.94
#